data_b82b79d362bfc5f312838fd8654fcc29
#
_entry.id   b82b79d362bfc5f312838fd8654fcc29
#
_cell.length_a   1.000
_cell.length_b   1.000
_cell.length_c   1.000
_cell.angle_alpha   90.00
_cell.angle_beta   90.00
_cell.angle_gamma   90.00
#
_symmetry.space_group_name_H-M   'P 1'
#
loop_
_entity.id
_entity.type
_entity.pdbx_description
1 polymer ?
#
loop_
_entity_poly.entity_id
_entity_poly.type
_entity_poly.pdbx_seq_one_letter_code
_entity_poly.pdbx_strand_id
1 'polypeptide(L)'
;MVLENCGNCIAMEQSGYIIYIVSKRTVWEAKIMKKITSAYANKMLRSLEEDKAFWVNKEAASNTYVAAVNEEPVIPEYDYMTIANTIDEIDRKIVTIKHTLNLTNATAKVQVGNQEMSIDSILIRMAQLNKRKAVLDDMRKRLPKMRVYSNSFSSSGSVPEYKYINYDLEVIRQEYDRISNTIMEMQIALDRYNQTVLFDVDI
;
A
#
# COMPACT_ATOMS: atom_id res chain seq x y z
N MET A 1 17.03 31.74 1.82
CA MET A 1 18.14 30.86 1.44
C MET A 1 18.91 30.59 2.73
N VAL A 2 18.70 29.44 3.36
CA VAL A 2 19.42 29.00 4.55
C VAL A 2 20.47 28.03 4.11
N LEU A 3 21.73 28.31 4.42
CA LEU A 3 22.87 27.42 4.16
C LEU A 3 23.21 26.70 5.47
N GLU A 4 22.94 25.41 5.54
CA GLU A 4 23.44 24.57 6.64
C GLU A 4 24.67 23.81 6.17
N ASN A 5 25.78 23.98 6.89
CA ASN A 5 27.05 23.37 6.57
C ASN A 5 27.29 22.16 7.49
N CYS A 6 27.08 20.96 6.97
CA CYS A 6 27.45 19.70 7.64
C CYS A 6 28.73 19.16 7.02
N GLY A 7 29.90 19.51 7.56
CA GLY A 7 31.25 18.95 7.30
C GLY A 7 31.67 18.52 5.89
N ASN A 8 30.81 17.90 5.11
CA ASN A 8 31.08 17.43 3.73
C ASN A 8 29.88 17.57 2.78
N CYS A 9 28.86 18.32 3.14
CA CYS A 9 27.70 18.60 2.29
C CYS A 9 27.23 20.05 2.45
N ILE A 10 26.71 20.63 1.37
CA ILE A 10 26.06 21.94 1.35
C ILE A 10 24.59 21.71 1.01
N ALA A 11 23.69 22.15 1.86
CA ALA A 11 22.25 22.08 1.60
C ALA A 11 21.73 23.45 1.13
N MET A 12 20.97 23.48 0.06
CA MET A 12 20.28 24.66 -0.48
C MET A 12 18.78 24.36 -0.58
N GLU A 13 17.93 25.18 0.05
CA GLU A 13 16.49 25.08 -0.08
C GLU A 13 15.97 26.09 -1.10
N GLN A 14 15.30 25.62 -2.15
CA GLN A 14 14.68 26.45 -3.18
C GLN A 14 13.36 25.82 -3.64
N SER A 15 12.26 26.55 -3.51
CA SER A 15 10.94 26.18 -4.02
C SER A 15 10.42 24.79 -3.60
N GLY A 16 10.63 24.40 -2.32
CA GLY A 16 10.18 23.10 -1.78
C GLY A 16 11.10 21.91 -2.11
N TYR A 17 12.28 22.19 -2.64
CA TYR A 17 13.35 21.20 -2.88
C TYR A 17 14.54 21.50 -1.97
N ILE A 18 15.13 20.46 -1.39
CA ILE A 18 16.41 20.57 -0.69
C ILE A 18 17.46 19.90 -1.56
N ILE A 19 18.45 20.65 -1.99
CA ILE A 19 19.57 20.15 -2.79
C ILE A 19 20.74 19.92 -1.86
N TYR A 20 21.16 18.68 -1.66
CA TYR A 20 22.39 18.32 -0.98
C TYR A 20 23.52 18.12 -1.97
N ILE A 21 24.60 18.88 -1.82
CA ILE A 21 25.81 18.66 -2.60
C ILE A 21 26.77 17.85 -1.71
N VAL A 22 26.95 16.58 -2.02
CA VAL A 22 27.79 15.66 -1.24
C VAL A 22 29.08 15.38 -1.97
N SER A 23 30.23 15.55 -1.29
CA SER A 23 31.54 15.18 -1.85
C SER A 23 31.82 13.69 -1.64
N LYS A 24 31.84 12.92 -2.72
CA LYS A 24 32.45 11.58 -2.76
C LYS A 24 33.73 11.67 -3.56
N ARG A 25 34.91 11.86 -2.88
CA ARG A 25 36.23 11.78 -3.45
C ARG A 25 36.35 12.38 -4.87
N THR A 26 36.14 13.69 -5.03
CA THR A 26 36.32 14.47 -6.27
C THR A 26 35.11 14.60 -7.21
N VAL A 27 33.97 13.94 -7.00
CA VAL A 27 32.77 14.16 -7.79
C VAL A 27 31.66 14.72 -6.86
N TRP A 28 31.11 15.88 -7.21
CA TRP A 28 29.98 16.49 -6.52
C TRP A 28 28.71 16.01 -7.20
N GLU A 29 27.94 15.16 -6.54
CA GLU A 29 26.62 14.76 -7.00
C GLU A 29 25.56 15.62 -6.30
N ALA A 30 24.73 16.30 -7.09
CA ALA A 30 23.57 17.02 -6.56
C ALA A 30 22.45 16.01 -6.31
N LYS A 31 22.12 15.80 -5.03
CA LYS A 31 21.00 14.96 -4.62
C LYS A 31 19.78 15.82 -4.40
N ILE A 32 18.75 15.62 -5.21
CA ILE A 32 17.49 16.39 -5.11
C ILE A 32 16.54 15.64 -4.18
N MET A 33 16.33 16.22 -2.99
CA MET A 33 15.37 15.69 -2.02
C MET A 33 14.06 16.47 -2.12
N LYS A 34 12.96 15.74 -2.27
CA LYS A 34 11.62 16.32 -2.33
C LYS A 34 10.83 15.97 -1.08
N LYS A 35 10.24 16.99 -0.42
CA LYS A 35 9.34 16.77 0.71
C LYS A 35 7.94 16.43 0.21
N ILE A 36 7.45 15.24 0.56
CA ILE A 36 6.14 14.75 0.14
C ILE A 36 5.39 14.10 1.30
N THR A 37 4.07 13.99 1.17
CA THR A 37 3.23 13.22 2.10
C THR A 37 3.11 11.78 1.65
N SER A 38 2.73 10.86 2.56
CA SER A 38 2.46 9.45 2.21
C SER A 38 1.34 9.32 1.16
N ALA A 39 0.32 10.18 1.20
CA ALA A 39 -0.73 10.21 0.19
C ALA A 39 -0.18 10.59 -1.19
N TYR A 40 0.73 11.56 -1.27
CA TYR A 40 1.36 11.94 -2.53
C TYR A 40 2.32 10.86 -3.03
N ALA A 41 3.12 10.25 -2.15
CA ALA A 41 4.00 9.13 -2.49
C ALA A 41 3.23 7.97 -3.13
N ASN A 42 2.07 7.60 -2.55
CA ASN A 42 1.22 6.54 -3.10
C ASN A 42 0.64 6.90 -4.48
N LYS A 43 0.31 8.19 -4.74
CA LYS A 43 -0.11 8.63 -6.08
C LYS A 43 1.03 8.53 -7.09
N MET A 44 2.24 8.94 -6.70
CA MET A 44 3.43 8.80 -7.54
C MET A 44 3.72 7.34 -7.88
N LEU A 45 3.67 6.45 -6.88
CA LEU A 45 3.87 5.02 -7.10
C LEU A 45 2.87 4.44 -8.10
N ARG A 46 1.59 4.82 -7.99
CA ARG A 46 0.56 4.39 -8.96
C ARG A 46 0.88 4.88 -10.36
N SER A 47 1.24 6.16 -10.53
CA SER A 47 1.63 6.71 -11.83
C SER A 47 2.84 5.99 -12.42
N LEU A 48 3.86 5.71 -11.60
CA LEU A 48 5.05 4.97 -12.05
C LEU A 48 4.73 3.52 -12.45
N GLU A 49 3.81 2.87 -11.73
CA GLU A 49 3.36 1.51 -12.09
C GLU A 49 2.53 1.51 -13.39
N GLU A 50 1.73 2.54 -13.64
CA GLU A 50 1.00 2.75 -14.90
C GLU A 50 1.98 3.01 -16.07
N ASP A 51 2.99 3.87 -15.87
CA ASP A 51 4.05 4.14 -16.86
C ASP A 51 4.84 2.87 -17.17
N LYS A 52 5.21 2.09 -16.15
CA LYS A 52 5.88 0.79 -16.34
C LYS A 52 5.04 -0.16 -17.17
N ALA A 53 3.74 -0.29 -16.84
CA ALA A 53 2.83 -1.14 -17.58
C ALA A 53 2.71 -0.72 -19.05
N PHE A 54 2.71 0.57 -19.34
CA PHE A 54 2.73 1.09 -20.72
C PHE A 54 3.98 0.60 -21.48
N TRP A 55 5.18 0.74 -20.90
CA TRP A 55 6.42 0.33 -21.55
C TRP A 55 6.53 -1.18 -21.74
N VAL A 56 6.12 -1.98 -20.75
CA VAL A 56 6.06 -3.45 -20.87
C VAL A 56 5.08 -3.89 -21.96
N ASN A 57 3.91 -3.24 -22.06
CA ASN A 57 2.95 -3.54 -23.13
C ASN A 57 3.47 -3.11 -24.50
N LYS A 58 4.16 -1.97 -24.60
CA LYS A 58 4.80 -1.52 -25.83
C LYS A 58 5.88 -2.51 -26.28
N GLU A 59 6.71 -2.99 -25.36
CA GLU A 59 7.70 -4.03 -25.63
C GLU A 59 7.01 -5.31 -26.17
N ALA A 60 5.99 -5.81 -25.48
CA ALA A 60 5.27 -7.01 -25.90
C ALA A 60 4.60 -6.88 -27.26
N ALA A 61 4.14 -5.68 -27.62
CA ALA A 61 3.50 -5.42 -28.92
C ALA A 61 4.47 -5.22 -30.07
N SER A 62 5.73 -4.82 -29.78
CA SER A 62 6.69 -4.39 -30.80
C SER A 62 7.90 -5.33 -30.99
N ASN A 63 8.12 -6.25 -30.03
CA ASN A 63 9.28 -7.16 -30.07
C ASN A 63 9.19 -8.26 -31.13
N THR A 64 8.02 -8.45 -31.75
CA THR A 64 7.80 -9.39 -32.85
C THR A 64 6.85 -8.78 -33.88
N TYR A 65 6.95 -9.20 -35.12
CA TYR A 65 6.01 -8.84 -36.19
C TYR A 65 5.67 -10.06 -37.05
N VAL A 66 4.53 -10.00 -37.72
CA VAL A 66 4.07 -11.04 -38.65
C VAL A 66 4.15 -10.48 -40.08
N ALA A 67 4.74 -11.24 -40.98
CA ALA A 67 4.78 -10.89 -42.42
C ALA A 67 4.40 -12.10 -43.24
N ALA A 68 3.62 -11.92 -44.31
CA ALA A 68 3.38 -12.94 -45.33
C ALA A 68 4.58 -13.04 -46.29
N VAL A 69 4.79 -14.21 -46.90
CA VAL A 69 5.98 -14.47 -47.76
C VAL A 69 6.10 -13.50 -48.93
N ASN A 70 4.96 -12.95 -49.41
CA ASN A 70 4.89 -12.06 -50.59
C ASN A 70 4.46 -10.63 -50.26
N GLU A 71 4.54 -10.21 -48.99
CA GLU A 71 4.19 -8.84 -48.56
C GLU A 71 5.39 -8.16 -47.95
N GLU A 72 5.50 -6.84 -48.18
CA GLU A 72 6.49 -6.03 -47.50
C GLU A 72 6.05 -5.87 -46.03
N PRO A 73 6.91 -6.30 -45.05
CA PRO A 73 6.52 -6.29 -43.65
C PRO A 73 6.43 -4.86 -43.11
N VAL A 74 5.38 -4.59 -42.36
CA VAL A 74 5.28 -3.39 -41.50
C VAL A 74 6.00 -3.71 -40.19
N ILE A 75 7.25 -3.26 -40.09
CA ILE A 75 8.09 -3.52 -38.90
C ILE A 75 7.82 -2.45 -37.87
N PRO A 76 7.36 -2.81 -36.65
CA PRO A 76 7.15 -1.83 -35.59
C PRO A 76 8.48 -1.25 -35.13
N GLU A 77 8.48 0.04 -34.77
CA GLU A 77 9.63 0.69 -34.18
C GLU A 77 9.90 0.12 -32.79
N TYR A 78 11.01 -0.59 -32.65
CA TYR A 78 11.41 -1.25 -31.41
C TYR A 78 12.91 -1.13 -31.17
N ASP A 79 13.27 -0.59 -30.01
CA ASP A 79 14.64 -0.60 -29.49
C ASP A 79 14.65 -1.13 -28.05
N TYR A 80 15.16 -2.34 -27.91
CA TYR A 80 15.26 -3.03 -26.62
C TYR A 80 16.00 -2.22 -25.57
N MET A 81 17.15 -1.64 -25.91
CA MET A 81 17.97 -0.92 -24.92
C MET A 81 17.29 0.32 -24.38
N THR A 82 16.59 1.06 -25.22
CA THR A 82 15.82 2.23 -24.80
C THR A 82 14.67 1.84 -23.89
N ILE A 83 13.92 0.80 -24.23
CA ILE A 83 12.78 0.33 -23.41
C ILE A 83 13.28 -0.25 -22.08
N ALA A 84 14.29 -1.12 -22.10
CA ALA A 84 14.86 -1.72 -20.89
C ALA A 84 15.41 -0.65 -19.92
N ASN A 85 16.18 0.30 -20.42
CA ASN A 85 16.70 1.40 -19.60
C ASN A 85 15.57 2.25 -18.98
N THR A 86 14.50 2.51 -19.74
CA THR A 86 13.34 3.26 -19.23
C THR A 86 12.63 2.50 -18.12
N ILE A 87 12.42 1.19 -18.28
CA ILE A 87 11.81 0.34 -17.25
C ILE A 87 12.71 0.31 -16.00
N ASP A 88 14.03 0.16 -16.17
CA ASP A 88 14.97 0.14 -15.05
C ASP A 88 15.01 1.46 -14.27
N GLU A 89 14.86 2.60 -14.94
CA GLU A 89 14.74 3.91 -14.28
C GLU A 89 13.46 4.04 -13.48
N ILE A 90 12.33 3.58 -14.05
CA ILE A 90 11.04 3.56 -13.33
C ILE A 90 11.14 2.66 -12.10
N ASP A 91 11.72 1.47 -12.23
CA ASP A 91 11.89 0.53 -11.13
C ASP A 91 12.76 1.09 -10.01
N ARG A 92 13.86 1.77 -10.35
CA ARG A 92 14.68 2.46 -9.33
C ARG A 92 13.91 3.51 -8.56
N LYS A 93 13.09 4.33 -9.24
CA LYS A 93 12.22 5.32 -8.57
C LYS A 93 11.19 4.65 -7.66
N ILE A 94 10.55 3.57 -8.12
CA ILE A 94 9.59 2.79 -7.32
C ILE A 94 10.27 2.24 -6.06
N VAL A 95 11.44 1.64 -6.18
CA VAL A 95 12.20 1.09 -5.04
C VAL A 95 12.54 2.18 -4.04
N THR A 96 13.05 3.32 -4.51
CA THR A 96 13.41 4.45 -3.64
C THR A 96 12.23 4.96 -2.85
N ILE A 97 11.10 5.22 -3.52
CA ILE A 97 9.89 5.74 -2.86
C ILE A 97 9.32 4.70 -1.88
N LYS A 98 9.20 3.43 -2.28
CA LYS A 98 8.68 2.35 -1.40
C LYS A 98 9.58 2.14 -0.19
N HIS A 99 10.90 2.14 -0.36
CA HIS A 99 11.84 1.99 0.76
C HIS A 99 11.70 3.13 1.77
N THR A 100 11.72 4.37 1.29
CA THR A 100 11.58 5.54 2.17
C THR A 100 10.24 5.56 2.89
N LEU A 101 9.14 5.24 2.18
CA LEU A 101 7.81 5.14 2.77
C LEU A 101 7.75 4.06 3.86
N ASN A 102 8.32 2.88 3.62
CA ASN A 102 8.35 1.79 4.61
C ASN A 102 9.16 2.18 5.85
N LEU A 103 10.33 2.81 5.67
CA LEU A 103 11.14 3.30 6.78
C LEU A 103 10.40 4.36 7.60
N THR A 104 9.73 5.30 6.92
CA THR A 104 8.92 6.33 7.56
C THR A 104 7.76 5.69 8.34
N ASN A 105 7.04 4.72 7.77
CA ASN A 105 5.95 4.03 8.45
C ASN A 105 6.40 3.24 9.69
N ALA A 106 7.60 2.68 9.66
CA ALA A 106 8.15 1.92 10.79
C ALA A 106 8.59 2.84 11.94
N THR A 107 9.08 4.04 11.63
CA THR A 107 9.66 4.96 12.61
C THR A 107 8.70 6.04 13.11
N ALA A 108 7.82 6.53 12.24
CA ALA A 108 6.86 7.57 12.60
C ALA A 108 5.79 7.02 13.55
N LYS A 109 5.50 7.79 14.59
CA LYS A 109 4.51 7.46 15.61
C LYS A 109 3.35 8.43 15.58
N VAL A 110 2.15 7.92 15.82
CA VAL A 110 0.93 8.71 15.95
C VAL A 110 0.13 8.26 17.17
N GLN A 111 -0.64 9.22 17.72
CA GLN A 111 -1.53 8.95 18.84
C GLN A 111 -2.83 8.33 18.34
N VAL A 112 -3.19 7.16 18.89
CA VAL A 112 -4.48 6.47 18.69
C VAL A 112 -5.12 6.26 20.05
N GLY A 113 -6.18 7.00 20.36
CA GLY A 113 -6.74 7.02 21.71
C GLY A 113 -5.67 7.42 22.72
N ASN A 114 -5.41 6.55 23.70
CA ASN A 114 -4.41 6.76 24.76
C ASN A 114 -3.06 6.08 24.48
N GLN A 115 -2.82 5.56 23.29
CA GLN A 115 -1.59 4.83 22.94
C GLN A 115 -0.88 5.51 21.78
N GLU A 116 0.45 5.56 21.86
CA GLU A 116 1.32 5.94 20.75
C GLU A 116 1.74 4.69 19.99
N MET A 117 1.49 4.67 18.67
CA MET A 117 1.77 3.53 17.81
C MET A 117 2.50 3.99 16.54
N SER A 118 3.37 3.12 15.99
CA SER A 118 3.94 3.35 14.67
C SER A 118 2.90 3.05 13.58
N ILE A 119 3.09 3.66 12.40
CA ILE A 119 2.14 3.51 11.29
C ILE A 119 2.03 2.06 10.85
N ASP A 120 3.14 1.33 10.73
CA ASP A 120 3.14 -0.11 10.40
C ASP A 120 2.40 -0.94 11.44
N SER A 121 2.60 -0.66 12.74
CA SER A 121 1.88 -1.35 13.82
C SER A 121 0.37 -1.11 13.75
N ILE A 122 -0.07 0.10 13.41
CA ILE A 122 -1.48 0.42 13.19
C ILE A 122 -2.03 -0.39 12.01
N LEU A 123 -1.32 -0.44 10.88
CA LEU A 123 -1.75 -1.19 9.69
C LEU A 123 -1.91 -2.70 10.00
N ILE A 124 -0.94 -3.29 10.71
CA ILE A 124 -1.00 -4.70 11.13
C ILE A 124 -2.20 -4.91 12.08
N ARG A 125 -2.36 -4.03 13.08
CA ARG A 125 -3.43 -4.15 14.06
C ARG A 125 -4.81 -4.00 13.43
N MET A 126 -4.98 -3.06 12.52
CA MET A 126 -6.24 -2.90 11.77
C MET A 126 -6.58 -4.15 10.95
N ALA A 127 -5.60 -4.77 10.30
CA ALA A 127 -5.81 -6.01 9.56
C ALA A 127 -6.29 -7.15 10.47
N GLN A 128 -5.70 -7.29 11.68
CA GLN A 128 -6.13 -8.27 12.69
C GLN A 128 -7.56 -7.99 13.17
N LEU A 129 -7.85 -6.73 13.50
CA LEU A 129 -9.17 -6.31 14.00
C LEU A 129 -10.25 -6.49 12.92
N ASN A 130 -9.97 -6.19 11.66
CA ASN A 130 -10.92 -6.41 10.56
C ASN A 130 -11.27 -7.90 10.39
N LYS A 131 -10.30 -8.80 10.49
CA LYS A 131 -10.55 -10.25 10.49
C LYS A 131 -11.46 -10.66 11.67
N ARG A 132 -11.18 -10.14 12.87
CA ARG A 132 -12.00 -10.44 14.05
C ARG A 132 -13.41 -9.85 13.91
N LYS A 133 -13.54 -8.61 13.42
CA LYS A 133 -14.81 -7.95 13.15
C LYS A 133 -15.70 -8.76 12.21
N ALA A 134 -15.13 -9.33 11.14
CA ALA A 134 -15.88 -10.18 10.21
C ALA A 134 -16.48 -11.40 10.90
N VAL A 135 -15.72 -12.08 11.77
CA VAL A 135 -16.22 -13.22 12.55
C VAL A 135 -17.33 -12.80 13.50
N LEU A 136 -17.20 -11.65 14.19
CA LEU A 136 -18.22 -11.15 15.09
C LEU A 136 -19.49 -10.69 14.33
N ASP A 137 -19.33 -10.17 13.10
CA ASP A 137 -20.45 -9.80 12.24
C ASP A 137 -21.30 -11.01 11.86
N ASP A 138 -20.65 -12.13 11.54
CA ASP A 138 -21.35 -13.39 11.29
C ASP A 138 -22.04 -13.92 12.57
N MET A 139 -21.35 -13.83 13.72
CA MET A 139 -21.89 -14.32 14.99
C MET A 139 -23.14 -13.53 15.43
N ARG A 140 -23.10 -12.18 15.36
CA ARG A 140 -24.21 -11.32 15.80
C ARG A 140 -25.47 -11.44 14.95
N LYS A 141 -25.37 -11.98 13.73
CA LYS A 141 -26.48 -12.22 12.79
C LYS A 141 -27.14 -13.59 12.95
N ARG A 142 -26.53 -14.49 13.72
CA ARG A 142 -27.07 -15.84 13.90
C ARG A 142 -28.31 -15.85 14.78
N LEU A 143 -29.24 -16.72 14.41
CA LEU A 143 -30.43 -16.98 15.26
C LEU A 143 -30.00 -17.84 16.46
N PRO A 144 -30.58 -17.60 17.65
CA PRO A 144 -30.30 -18.39 18.85
C PRO A 144 -30.55 -19.89 18.67
N LYS A 145 -31.51 -20.25 17.80
CA LYS A 145 -31.88 -21.62 17.46
C LYS A 145 -32.19 -21.73 15.98
N MET A 146 -31.65 -22.71 15.29
CA MET A 146 -31.89 -22.97 13.85
C MET A 146 -32.03 -24.48 13.63
N ARG A 147 -33.03 -24.90 12.87
CA ARG A 147 -33.20 -26.32 12.51
C ARG A 147 -32.10 -26.75 11.54
N VAL A 148 -31.48 -27.92 11.83
CA VAL A 148 -30.55 -28.55 10.91
C VAL A 148 -31.35 -29.41 9.95
N TYR A 149 -31.26 -29.09 8.66
CA TYR A 149 -31.85 -29.93 7.61
C TYR A 149 -30.78 -30.93 7.15
N SER A 150 -30.97 -32.21 7.51
CA SER A 150 -30.13 -33.29 6.99
C SER A 150 -30.56 -33.57 5.56
N ASN A 151 -29.63 -33.49 4.60
CA ASN A 151 -29.86 -33.87 3.20
C ASN A 151 -29.89 -35.40 2.97
N SER A 152 -29.94 -36.20 4.02
CA SER A 152 -30.05 -37.65 3.88
C SER A 152 -31.50 -38.02 3.56
N PHE A 153 -31.71 -38.51 2.34
CA PHE A 153 -32.96 -39.08 1.82
C PHE A 153 -33.40 -40.39 2.52
N SER A 154 -32.86 -40.72 3.68
CA SER A 154 -33.18 -41.97 4.35
C SER A 154 -33.68 -41.73 5.80
N SER A 155 -34.89 -42.12 5.96
CA SER A 155 -35.63 -42.43 7.17
C SER A 155 -36.71 -41.43 7.58
N SER A 156 -37.95 -41.78 7.30
CA SER A 156 -39.14 -41.38 8.01
C SER A 156 -38.96 -41.77 9.48
N GLY A 157 -38.60 -40.80 10.33
CA GLY A 157 -38.51 -41.02 11.77
C GLY A 157 -37.33 -40.38 12.51
N SER A 158 -36.48 -39.60 11.83
CA SER A 158 -35.36 -38.91 12.52
C SER A 158 -35.92 -37.77 13.39
N VAL A 159 -35.50 -37.74 14.65
CA VAL A 159 -35.82 -36.64 15.59
C VAL A 159 -35.20 -35.34 15.01
N PRO A 160 -35.95 -34.23 14.95
CA PRO A 160 -35.47 -32.97 14.45
C PRO A 160 -34.25 -32.46 15.27
N GLU A 161 -33.15 -32.22 14.60
CA GLU A 161 -31.94 -31.65 15.18
C GLU A 161 -31.96 -30.12 15.07
N TYR A 162 -31.45 -29.42 16.09
CA TYR A 162 -31.36 -27.98 16.14
C TYR A 162 -29.92 -27.58 16.47
N LYS A 163 -29.41 -26.59 15.72
CA LYS A 163 -28.17 -25.89 16.03
C LYS A 163 -28.46 -24.70 16.93
N TYR A 164 -27.80 -24.61 18.05
CA TYR A 164 -27.90 -23.50 19.01
C TYR A 164 -26.60 -22.69 18.97
N ILE A 165 -26.71 -21.36 19.21
CA ILE A 165 -25.52 -20.56 19.52
C ILE A 165 -25.04 -20.93 20.93
N ASN A 166 -23.71 -20.94 21.10
CA ASN A 166 -23.06 -21.20 22.40
C ASN A 166 -22.30 -19.96 22.89
N TYR A 167 -22.98 -18.82 22.84
CA TYR A 167 -22.45 -17.52 23.28
C TYR A 167 -23.58 -16.54 23.52
N ASP A 168 -23.28 -15.47 24.30
CA ASP A 168 -24.19 -14.36 24.52
C ASP A 168 -24.16 -13.38 23.35
N LEU A 169 -25.32 -13.13 22.72
CA LEU A 169 -25.47 -12.23 21.58
C LEU A 169 -25.17 -10.77 21.96
N GLU A 170 -25.50 -10.36 23.18
CA GLU A 170 -25.27 -8.99 23.61
C GLU A 170 -23.79 -8.71 23.79
N VAL A 171 -23.06 -9.64 24.38
CA VAL A 171 -21.60 -9.56 24.48
C VAL A 171 -20.94 -9.47 23.09
N ILE A 172 -21.42 -10.27 22.13
CA ILE A 172 -20.90 -10.22 20.75
C ILE A 172 -21.21 -8.88 20.08
N ARG A 173 -22.37 -8.28 20.28
CA ARG A 173 -22.72 -6.96 19.76
C ARG A 173 -21.82 -5.87 20.35
N GLN A 174 -21.65 -5.85 21.65
CA GLN A 174 -20.78 -4.88 22.33
C GLN A 174 -19.34 -5.00 21.87
N GLU A 175 -18.82 -6.22 21.71
CA GLU A 175 -17.46 -6.44 21.24
C GLU A 175 -17.28 -6.04 19.76
N TYR A 176 -18.28 -6.28 18.91
CA TYR A 176 -18.29 -5.80 17.54
C TYR A 176 -18.22 -4.27 17.46
N ASP A 177 -19.03 -3.58 18.28
CA ASP A 177 -19.05 -2.12 18.31
C ASP A 177 -17.74 -1.55 18.86
N ARG A 178 -17.18 -2.15 19.92
CA ARG A 178 -15.86 -1.79 20.46
C ARG A 178 -14.77 -1.88 19.41
N ILE A 179 -14.69 -3.01 18.69
CA ILE A 179 -13.69 -3.21 17.62
C ILE A 179 -13.92 -2.24 16.47
N SER A 180 -15.17 -1.99 16.10
CA SER A 180 -15.52 -1.03 15.03
C SER A 180 -15.03 0.38 15.36
N ASN A 181 -15.25 0.84 16.59
CA ASN A 181 -14.79 2.15 17.06
C ASN A 181 -13.26 2.22 17.09
N THR A 182 -12.56 1.18 17.56
CA THR A 182 -11.11 1.13 17.57
C THR A 182 -10.54 1.22 16.13
N ILE A 183 -11.12 0.50 15.17
CA ILE A 183 -10.71 0.59 13.76
C ILE A 183 -10.93 2.00 13.22
N MET A 184 -12.05 2.65 13.54
CA MET A 184 -12.34 4.01 13.10
C MET A 184 -11.34 5.03 13.66
N GLU A 185 -10.99 4.94 14.94
CA GLU A 185 -9.96 5.79 15.55
C GLU A 185 -8.59 5.63 14.86
N MET A 186 -8.18 4.39 14.59
CA MET A 186 -6.95 4.09 13.86
C MET A 186 -6.98 4.66 12.44
N GLN A 187 -8.11 4.53 11.73
CA GLN A 187 -8.26 5.05 10.38
C GLN A 187 -8.15 6.58 10.35
N ILE A 188 -8.81 7.29 11.27
CA ILE A 188 -8.71 8.75 11.38
C ILE A 188 -7.27 9.20 11.63
N ALA A 189 -6.54 8.50 12.52
CA ALA A 189 -5.14 8.82 12.80
C ALA A 189 -4.24 8.62 11.56
N LEU A 190 -4.44 7.51 10.82
CA LEU A 190 -3.74 7.23 9.57
C LEU A 190 -4.03 8.26 8.48
N ASP A 191 -5.30 8.61 8.28
CA ASP A 191 -5.71 9.56 7.24
C ASP A 191 -5.11 10.94 7.51
N ARG A 192 -5.13 11.37 8.77
CA ARG A 192 -4.48 12.61 9.17
C ARG A 192 -2.98 12.58 8.90
N TYR A 193 -2.29 11.52 9.33
CA TYR A 193 -0.86 11.34 9.09
C TYR A 193 -0.53 11.38 7.60
N ASN A 194 -1.23 10.58 6.79
CA ASN A 194 -0.97 10.43 5.37
C ASN A 194 -1.13 11.73 4.58
N GLN A 195 -1.96 12.66 5.07
CA GLN A 195 -2.23 13.93 4.40
C GLN A 195 -1.36 15.09 4.88
N THR A 196 -0.85 15.03 6.10
CA THR A 196 -0.21 16.20 6.73
C THR A 196 1.27 16.02 7.01
N VAL A 197 1.74 14.80 7.26
CA VAL A 197 3.15 14.58 7.61
C VAL A 197 4.00 14.45 6.35
N LEU A 198 5.03 15.30 6.29
CA LEU A 198 5.99 15.34 5.19
C LEU A 198 7.24 14.52 5.55
N PHE A 199 7.79 13.83 4.56
CA PHE A 199 9.08 13.16 4.63
C PHE A 199 9.89 13.38 3.36
N ASP A 200 11.21 13.24 3.44
CA ASP A 200 12.12 13.50 2.35
C ASP A 200 12.32 12.25 1.50
N VAL A 201 12.21 12.39 0.18
CA VAL A 201 12.43 11.32 -0.80
C VAL A 201 13.42 11.80 -1.85
N ASP A 202 14.38 10.95 -2.18
CA ASP A 202 15.34 11.12 -3.27
C ASP A 202 14.74 10.66 -4.59
N ILE A 203 14.41 11.59 -5.51
CA ILE A 203 13.72 11.32 -6.78
C ILE A 203 14.39 12.06 -7.94
#